data_ea762effd719113acbb2c00e5d513338
#
_entry.id   ea762effd719113acbb2c00e5d513338
#
_cell.length_a   1.000
_cell.length_b   1.000
_cell.length_c   1.000
_cell.angle_alpha   90.00
_cell.angle_beta   90.00
_cell.angle_gamma   90.00
#
_symmetry.space_group_name_H-M   'P 1'
#
loop_
_entity.id
_entity.type
_entity.pdbx_description
1 polymer ?
#
loop_
_entity_poly.entity_id
_entity_poly.type
_entity_poly.pdbx_seq_one_letter_code
_entity_poly.pdbx_strand_id
1 'polypeptide(L)'
;VSWSINTLDEKFQADMDQAVSISRRLEAMKQVYEAGIRTVCFISPVFPGITDFEKIFERVKDQCDLVWLENLNLRGGFKQEILDYIQKCYPHLVTLYDEIYRKGDRSYFRALENQAAQMSQKYDCPFVDNELPYDRAEPGHPVIVDYFYHEEVRGSENTGRRKK
;
A
#
# COMPACT_ATOMS: atom_id res chain seq x y z
N VAL A 1 7.71 10.46 9.73
CA VAL A 1 8.14 9.06 10.00
C VAL A 1 7.13 8.12 9.36
N SER A 2 7.57 7.00 8.76
CA SER A 2 6.68 6.06 8.08
C SER A 2 6.82 4.65 8.65
N TRP A 3 5.70 3.93 8.65
CA TRP A 3 5.61 2.52 9.01
C TRP A 3 4.96 1.74 7.88
N SER A 4 5.58 0.62 7.51
CA SER A 4 4.97 -0.33 6.58
C SER A 4 3.94 -1.19 7.33
N ILE A 5 2.67 -1.05 6.95
CA ILE A 5 1.53 -1.81 7.49
C ILE A 5 0.76 -2.36 6.28
N ASN A 6 1.16 -3.49 5.76
CA ASN A 6 0.57 -4.10 4.58
C ASN A 6 -0.43 -5.21 4.86
N THR A 7 -0.59 -5.55 6.13
CA THR A 7 -1.56 -6.52 6.64
C THR A 7 -1.87 -6.22 8.10
N LEU A 8 -2.98 -6.76 8.61
CA LEU A 8 -3.27 -6.86 10.05
C LEU A 8 -3.15 -8.30 10.55
N ASP A 9 -2.76 -9.23 9.69
CA ASP A 9 -2.51 -10.65 10.03
C ASP A 9 -1.05 -10.82 10.47
N GLU A 10 -0.84 -10.98 11.77
CA GLU A 10 0.50 -11.18 12.37
C GLU A 10 1.18 -12.45 11.85
N LYS A 11 0.41 -13.48 11.47
CA LYS A 11 0.98 -14.70 10.90
C LYS A 11 1.54 -14.45 9.51
N PHE A 12 0.77 -13.81 8.64
CA PHE A 12 1.23 -13.44 7.31
C PHE A 12 2.46 -12.53 7.39
N GLN A 13 2.45 -11.54 8.30
CA GLN A 13 3.60 -10.66 8.50
C GLN A 13 4.85 -11.43 8.92
N ALA A 14 4.73 -12.36 9.89
CA ALA A 14 5.86 -13.16 10.36
C ALA A 14 6.41 -14.10 9.28
N ASP A 15 5.56 -14.57 8.36
CA ASP A 15 5.98 -15.39 7.22
C ASP A 15 6.70 -14.54 6.14
N MET A 16 6.33 -13.24 5.99
CA MET A 16 6.86 -12.37 4.95
C MET A 16 8.11 -11.60 5.37
N ASP A 17 8.20 -11.17 6.61
CA ASP A 17 9.36 -10.45 7.11
C ASP A 17 9.66 -10.81 8.58
N GLN A 18 10.92 -10.65 8.98
CA GLN A 18 11.38 -10.87 10.37
C GLN A 18 11.35 -9.57 11.19
N ALA A 19 10.62 -8.57 10.74
CA ALA A 19 10.56 -7.29 11.41
C ALA A 19 9.62 -7.31 12.64
N VAL A 20 9.55 -6.20 13.31
CA VAL A 20 8.69 -5.98 14.49
C VAL A 20 7.23 -6.22 14.12
N SER A 21 6.47 -6.88 15.01
CA SER A 21 5.05 -7.21 14.84
C SER A 21 4.19 -5.98 14.48
N ILE A 22 3.07 -6.23 13.79
CA ILE A 22 2.13 -5.18 13.36
C ILE A 22 1.62 -4.39 14.56
N SER A 23 1.25 -5.06 15.64
CA SER A 23 0.76 -4.40 16.87
C SER A 23 1.79 -3.41 17.44
N ARG A 24 3.08 -3.74 17.47
CA ARG A 24 4.14 -2.83 17.93
C ARG A 24 4.39 -1.68 16.96
N ARG A 25 4.27 -1.92 15.63
CA ARG A 25 4.36 -0.85 14.63
C ARG A 25 3.23 0.15 14.78
N LEU A 26 2.00 -0.33 14.97
CA LEU A 26 0.82 0.51 15.19
C LEU A 26 0.92 1.34 16.48
N GLU A 27 1.41 0.74 17.55
CA GLU A 27 1.63 1.46 18.82
C GLU A 27 2.70 2.56 18.67
N ALA A 28 3.83 2.25 18.03
CA ALA A 28 4.89 3.22 17.79
C ALA A 28 4.42 4.36 16.87
N MET A 29 3.63 4.05 15.83
CA MET A 29 3.05 5.05 14.93
C MET A 29 2.14 6.01 15.70
N LYS A 30 1.27 5.48 16.57
CA LYS A 30 0.38 6.26 17.42
C LYS A 30 1.14 7.22 18.33
N GLN A 31 2.17 6.74 19.05
CA GLN A 31 2.97 7.55 19.96
C GLN A 31 3.66 8.72 19.22
N VAL A 32 4.21 8.47 18.02
CA VAL A 32 4.87 9.50 17.23
C VAL A 32 3.86 10.51 16.68
N TYR A 33 2.68 10.04 16.25
CA TYR A 33 1.59 10.90 15.81
C TYR A 33 1.09 11.82 16.93
N GLU A 34 0.84 11.27 18.14
CA GLU A 34 0.42 12.02 19.33
C GLU A 34 1.47 13.05 19.78
N ALA A 35 2.75 12.79 19.51
CA ALA A 35 3.84 13.75 19.73
C ALA A 35 3.86 14.91 18.70
N GLY A 36 2.91 14.97 17.78
CA GLY A 36 2.82 16.03 16.77
C GLY A 36 3.75 15.86 15.59
N ILE A 37 4.39 14.69 15.45
CA ILE A 37 5.31 14.38 14.35
C ILE A 37 4.53 13.79 13.19
N ARG A 38 4.77 14.28 11.96
CA ARG A 38 4.13 13.77 10.75
C ARG A 38 4.39 12.28 10.57
N THR A 39 3.33 11.52 10.41
CA THR A 39 3.35 10.07 10.27
C THR A 39 2.71 9.59 8.99
N VAL A 40 3.24 8.52 8.43
CA VAL A 40 2.75 7.88 7.21
C VAL A 40 2.50 6.40 7.48
N CYS A 41 1.29 5.94 7.23
CA CYS A 41 1.00 4.53 7.08
C CYS A 41 1.30 4.12 5.63
N PHE A 42 2.36 3.32 5.45
CA PHE A 42 2.81 2.88 4.15
C PHE A 42 2.30 1.47 3.88
N ILE A 43 1.23 1.35 3.10
CA ILE A 43 0.67 0.07 2.66
C ILE A 43 1.44 -0.40 1.42
N SER A 44 2.67 -0.80 1.65
CA SER A 44 3.61 -1.21 0.62
C SER A 44 4.40 -2.45 1.09
N PRO A 45 4.35 -3.49 0.25
CA PRO A 45 3.49 -3.61 -0.92
C PRO A 45 2.06 -4.05 -0.57
N VAL A 46 1.10 -3.68 -1.41
CA VAL A 46 -0.24 -4.28 -1.42
C VAL A 46 -0.14 -5.69 -2.00
N PHE A 47 -0.45 -6.71 -1.22
CA PHE A 47 -0.56 -8.11 -1.67
C PHE A 47 -1.97 -8.39 -2.17
N PRO A 48 -2.17 -8.68 -3.48
CA PRO A 48 -3.50 -8.93 -4.03
C PRO A 48 -4.26 -10.04 -3.30
N GLY A 49 -5.48 -9.73 -2.87
CA GLY A 49 -6.36 -10.67 -2.15
C GLY A 49 -5.98 -10.96 -0.69
N ILE A 50 -4.88 -10.37 -0.17
CA ILE A 50 -4.40 -10.55 1.22
C ILE A 50 -4.42 -9.22 1.97
N THR A 51 -3.92 -8.14 1.38
CA THR A 51 -3.99 -6.81 1.97
C THR A 51 -5.42 -6.29 1.96
N ASP A 52 -6.02 -6.10 3.12
CA ASP A 52 -7.35 -5.52 3.31
C ASP A 52 -7.20 -4.01 3.58
N PHE A 53 -7.29 -3.22 2.52
CA PHE A 53 -7.09 -1.77 2.60
C PHE A 53 -8.09 -1.11 3.54
N GLU A 54 -9.38 -1.47 3.47
CA GLU A 54 -10.41 -0.84 4.29
C GLU A 54 -10.16 -1.06 5.78
N LYS A 55 -9.85 -2.29 6.20
CA LYS A 55 -9.53 -2.59 7.59
C LYS A 55 -8.26 -1.89 8.07
N ILE A 56 -7.22 -1.84 7.22
CA ILE A 56 -6.00 -1.11 7.58
C ILE A 56 -6.32 0.37 7.74
N PHE A 57 -7.02 0.97 6.78
CA PHE A 57 -7.39 2.38 6.83
C PHE A 57 -8.19 2.71 8.09
N GLU A 58 -9.24 1.95 8.41
CA GLU A 58 -10.05 2.14 9.62
C GLU A 58 -9.20 2.04 10.90
N ARG A 59 -8.16 1.20 10.88
CA ARG A 59 -7.26 1.02 12.03
C ARG A 59 -6.28 2.17 12.22
N VAL A 60 -5.91 2.88 11.16
CA VAL A 60 -4.80 3.86 11.18
C VAL A 60 -5.22 5.31 10.97
N LYS A 61 -6.43 5.58 10.47
CA LYS A 61 -6.87 6.94 10.08
C LYS A 61 -6.75 8.00 11.16
N ASP A 62 -6.86 7.60 12.43
CA ASP A 62 -6.77 8.50 13.59
C ASP A 62 -5.34 8.62 14.15
N GLN A 63 -4.35 8.02 13.50
CA GLN A 63 -2.96 7.98 13.97
C GLN A 63 -1.91 8.13 12.87
N CYS A 64 -2.30 8.66 11.71
CA CYS A 64 -1.38 9.04 10.64
C CYS A 64 -1.90 10.23 9.84
N ASP A 65 -0.99 10.92 9.17
CA ASP A 65 -1.30 12.04 8.29
C ASP A 65 -1.50 11.59 6.83
N LEU A 66 -0.88 10.47 6.45
CA LEU A 66 -0.98 9.89 5.10
C LEU A 66 -1.18 8.37 5.18
N VAL A 67 -2.01 7.87 4.28
CA VAL A 67 -2.09 6.45 3.95
C VAL A 67 -1.66 6.30 2.50
N TRP A 68 -0.53 5.60 2.28
CA TRP A 68 0.12 5.48 1.00
C TRP A 68 -0.02 4.06 0.46
N LEU A 69 -0.55 3.92 -0.75
CA LEU A 69 -0.79 2.65 -1.41
C LEU A 69 0.24 2.41 -2.53
N GLU A 70 0.96 1.31 -2.46
CA GLU A 70 1.90 0.90 -3.51
C GLU A 70 1.69 -0.57 -3.89
N ASN A 71 1.67 -0.86 -5.19
CA ASN A 71 1.46 -2.21 -5.66
C ASN A 71 2.68 -3.12 -5.40
N LEU A 72 2.41 -4.39 -5.14
CA LEU A 72 3.46 -5.42 -5.12
C LEU A 72 4.09 -5.53 -6.52
N ASN A 73 5.40 -5.31 -6.57
CA ASN A 73 6.18 -5.37 -7.79
C ASN A 73 7.06 -6.63 -7.79
N LEU A 74 6.59 -7.70 -8.44
CA LEU A 74 7.32 -8.97 -8.51
C LEU A 74 8.39 -8.93 -9.58
N ARG A 75 9.58 -8.45 -9.21
CA ARG A 75 10.77 -8.43 -10.07
C ARG A 75 11.92 -9.20 -9.41
N GLY A 76 12.83 -9.71 -10.24
CA GLY A 76 14.05 -10.37 -9.75
C GLY A 76 13.83 -11.71 -9.06
N GLY A 77 14.77 -12.10 -8.18
CA GLY A 77 14.86 -13.44 -7.62
C GLY A 77 13.74 -13.82 -6.66
N PHE A 78 13.19 -12.87 -5.92
CA PHE A 78 12.13 -13.15 -4.95
C PHE A 78 10.75 -13.41 -5.56
N LYS A 79 10.58 -13.14 -6.87
CA LYS A 79 9.30 -13.39 -7.58
C LYS A 79 8.82 -14.83 -7.39
N GLN A 80 9.71 -15.80 -7.60
CA GLN A 80 9.35 -17.20 -7.49
C GLN A 80 9.00 -17.58 -6.05
N GLU A 81 9.74 -17.08 -5.09
CA GLU A 81 9.49 -17.31 -3.66
C GLU A 81 8.09 -16.86 -3.24
N ILE A 82 7.68 -15.65 -3.67
CA ILE A 82 6.33 -15.15 -3.40
C ILE A 82 5.26 -16.02 -4.08
N LEU A 83 5.45 -16.40 -5.34
CA LEU A 83 4.48 -17.22 -6.06
C LEU A 83 4.34 -18.62 -5.43
N ASP A 84 5.45 -19.23 -5.01
CA ASP A 84 5.46 -20.51 -4.30
C ASP A 84 4.75 -20.40 -2.94
N TYR A 85 4.97 -19.31 -2.22
CA TYR A 85 4.26 -19.03 -0.97
C TYR A 85 2.75 -18.91 -1.19
N ILE A 86 2.33 -18.14 -2.21
CA ILE A 86 0.91 -18.00 -2.57
C ILE A 86 0.31 -19.37 -2.94
N GLN A 87 1.01 -20.15 -3.75
CA GLN A 87 0.55 -21.50 -4.12
C GLN A 87 0.37 -22.42 -2.90
N LYS A 88 1.28 -22.31 -1.94
CA LYS A 88 1.28 -23.15 -0.72
C LYS A 88 0.23 -22.71 0.29
N CYS A 89 0.15 -21.41 0.57
CA CYS A 89 -0.63 -20.87 1.69
C CYS A 89 -1.98 -20.29 1.26
N TYR A 90 -2.10 -19.84 0.01
CA TYR A 90 -3.29 -19.19 -0.55
C TYR A 90 -3.64 -19.76 -1.95
N PRO A 91 -3.87 -21.08 -2.10
CA PRO A 91 -4.05 -21.71 -3.42
C PRO A 91 -5.21 -21.12 -4.23
N HIS A 92 -6.21 -20.56 -3.57
CA HIS A 92 -7.35 -19.87 -4.21
C HIS A 92 -6.96 -18.54 -4.88
N LEU A 93 -5.79 -17.95 -4.55
CA LEU A 93 -5.29 -16.72 -5.14
C LEU A 93 -4.33 -16.94 -6.33
N VAL A 94 -3.95 -18.18 -6.62
CA VAL A 94 -2.98 -18.49 -7.70
C VAL A 94 -3.43 -17.91 -9.03
N THR A 95 -4.69 -18.07 -9.40
CA THR A 95 -5.23 -17.51 -10.65
C THR A 95 -5.14 -15.98 -10.68
N LEU A 96 -5.45 -15.29 -9.58
CA LEU A 96 -5.34 -13.83 -9.47
C LEU A 96 -3.89 -13.36 -9.69
N TYR A 97 -2.92 -14.05 -9.05
CA TYR A 97 -1.50 -13.71 -9.22
C TYR A 97 -1.00 -14.00 -10.63
N ASP A 98 -1.49 -15.05 -11.28
CA ASP A 98 -1.17 -15.34 -12.67
C ASP A 98 -1.69 -14.26 -13.64
N GLU A 99 -2.96 -13.83 -13.46
CA GLU A 99 -3.54 -12.73 -14.25
C GLU A 99 -2.72 -11.44 -14.10
N ILE A 100 -2.39 -11.05 -12.86
CA ILE A 100 -1.66 -9.80 -12.60
C ILE A 100 -0.20 -9.89 -13.10
N TYR A 101 0.55 -10.94 -12.69
CA TYR A 101 2.02 -10.93 -12.81
C TYR A 101 2.57 -11.68 -14.02
N ARG A 102 1.76 -12.49 -14.69
CA ARG A 102 2.14 -13.15 -15.95
C ARG A 102 1.43 -12.57 -17.15
N LYS A 103 0.12 -12.25 -17.01
CA LYS A 103 -0.66 -11.69 -18.12
C LYS A 103 -0.72 -10.16 -18.12
N GLY A 104 -0.28 -9.50 -17.05
CA GLY A 104 -0.22 -8.05 -16.95
C GLY A 104 -1.59 -7.39 -16.73
N ASP A 105 -2.57 -8.13 -16.17
CA ASP A 105 -3.88 -7.57 -15.88
C ASP A 105 -3.82 -6.60 -14.71
N ARG A 106 -4.33 -5.39 -14.91
CA ARG A 106 -4.36 -4.32 -13.90
C ARG A 106 -5.73 -4.12 -13.27
N SER A 107 -6.70 -4.95 -13.59
CA SER A 107 -8.10 -4.80 -13.12
C SER A 107 -8.20 -4.79 -11.59
N TYR A 108 -7.40 -5.62 -10.92
CA TYR A 108 -7.34 -5.66 -9.46
C TYR A 108 -6.93 -4.32 -8.85
N PHE A 109 -5.83 -3.73 -9.33
CA PHE A 109 -5.33 -2.46 -8.79
C PHE A 109 -6.22 -1.28 -9.17
N ARG A 110 -6.85 -1.29 -10.34
CA ARG A 110 -7.89 -0.31 -10.70
C ARG A 110 -9.13 -0.41 -9.79
N ALA A 111 -9.53 -1.62 -9.41
CA ALA A 111 -10.62 -1.80 -8.46
C ALA A 111 -10.24 -1.27 -7.07
N LEU A 112 -8.99 -1.47 -6.64
CA LEU A 112 -8.48 -0.95 -5.39
C LEU A 112 -8.34 0.59 -5.40
N GLU A 113 -7.92 1.18 -6.50
CA GLU A 113 -7.93 2.64 -6.72
C GLU A 113 -9.34 3.21 -6.56
N ASN A 114 -10.34 2.58 -7.21
CA ASN A 114 -11.73 2.97 -7.05
C ASN A 114 -12.22 2.81 -5.59
N GLN A 115 -11.82 1.75 -4.90
CA GLN A 115 -12.11 1.57 -3.48
C GLN A 115 -11.48 2.69 -2.64
N ALA A 116 -10.23 3.06 -2.92
CA ALA A 116 -9.54 4.16 -2.23
C ALA A 116 -10.27 5.50 -2.44
N ALA A 117 -10.73 5.77 -3.66
CA ALA A 117 -11.53 6.96 -3.97
C ALA A 117 -12.89 6.95 -3.24
N GLN A 118 -13.56 5.79 -3.13
CA GLN A 118 -14.79 5.67 -2.35
C GLN A 118 -14.54 5.87 -0.84
N MET A 119 -13.45 5.34 -0.31
CA MET A 119 -13.04 5.54 1.08
C MET A 119 -12.74 7.01 1.37
N SER A 120 -12.06 7.69 0.45
CA SER A 120 -11.82 9.14 0.49
C SER A 120 -13.14 9.92 0.67
N GLN A 121 -14.16 9.61 -0.14
CA GLN A 121 -15.48 10.23 -0.02
C GLN A 121 -16.21 9.86 1.28
N LYS A 122 -16.17 8.58 1.69
CA LYS A 122 -16.83 8.08 2.90
C LYS A 122 -16.29 8.73 4.18
N TYR A 123 -15.00 9.02 4.24
CA TYR A 123 -14.32 9.56 5.43
C TYR A 123 -13.93 11.02 5.29
N ASP A 124 -14.36 11.70 4.21
CA ASP A 124 -14.00 13.10 3.92
C ASP A 124 -12.48 13.34 3.96
N CYS A 125 -11.74 12.42 3.33
CA CYS A 125 -10.28 12.46 3.25
C CYS A 125 -9.83 12.94 1.88
N PRO A 126 -8.78 13.77 1.77
CA PRO A 126 -8.17 14.07 0.48
C PRO A 126 -7.63 12.81 -0.21
N PHE A 127 -7.81 12.71 -1.53
CA PHE A 127 -7.25 11.65 -2.36
C PHE A 127 -6.36 12.26 -3.44
N VAL A 128 -5.13 11.80 -3.54
CA VAL A 128 -4.14 12.31 -4.48
C VAL A 128 -3.48 11.17 -5.25
N ASP A 129 -3.21 11.40 -6.52
CA ASP A 129 -2.53 10.46 -7.41
C ASP A 129 -1.07 10.89 -7.57
N ASN A 130 -0.15 9.98 -7.22
CA ASN A 130 1.30 10.12 -7.37
C ASN A 130 1.92 11.42 -6.79
N GLU A 131 1.23 12.10 -5.88
CA GLU A 131 1.69 13.32 -5.25
C GLU A 131 1.98 13.12 -3.77
N LEU A 132 2.96 13.88 -3.27
CA LEU A 132 3.27 13.95 -1.85
C LEU A 132 2.77 15.26 -1.28
N PRO A 133 1.66 15.26 -0.53
CA PRO A 133 1.24 16.45 0.20
C PRO A 133 2.23 16.73 1.33
N TYR A 134 2.67 17.99 1.43
CA TYR A 134 3.65 18.42 2.43
C TYR A 134 3.02 18.83 3.76
N ASP A 135 1.76 19.21 3.74
CA ASP A 135 1.04 19.66 4.93
C ASP A 135 0.52 18.48 5.76
N ARG A 136 0.43 18.71 7.06
CA ARG A 136 -0.16 17.75 7.98
C ARG A 136 -1.67 17.69 7.77
N ALA A 137 -2.21 16.48 7.67
CA ALA A 137 -3.65 16.27 7.60
C ALA A 137 -4.33 16.53 8.96
N GLU A 138 -5.64 16.79 8.92
CA GLU A 138 -6.44 16.86 10.14
C GLU A 138 -6.62 15.46 10.76
N PRO A 139 -6.70 15.35 12.10
CA PRO A 139 -6.93 14.07 12.78
C PRO A 139 -8.21 13.38 12.27
N GLY A 140 -8.10 12.10 11.93
CA GLY A 140 -9.20 11.30 11.37
C GLY A 140 -9.42 11.48 9.85
N HIS A 141 -8.70 12.43 9.21
CA HIS A 141 -8.80 12.73 7.79
C HIS A 141 -7.42 12.65 7.12
N PRO A 142 -6.72 11.49 7.15
CA PRO A 142 -5.42 11.37 6.50
C PRO A 142 -5.55 11.49 4.97
N VAL A 143 -4.53 12.03 4.32
CA VAL A 143 -4.48 12.03 2.86
C VAL A 143 -4.25 10.59 2.37
N ILE A 144 -5.10 10.11 1.47
CA ILE A 144 -4.93 8.83 0.77
C ILE A 144 -4.12 9.10 -0.49
N VAL A 145 -2.98 8.43 -0.61
CA VAL A 145 -2.08 8.56 -1.77
C VAL A 145 -2.13 7.28 -2.59
N ASP A 146 -2.60 7.37 -3.82
CA ASP A 146 -2.46 6.32 -4.82
C ASP A 146 -1.07 6.44 -5.48
N TYR A 147 -0.27 5.41 -5.31
CA TYR A 147 1.08 5.32 -5.90
C TYR A 147 1.26 4.05 -6.71
N PHE A 148 0.15 3.53 -7.28
CA PHE A 148 0.22 2.34 -8.11
C PHE A 148 0.95 2.63 -9.42
N TYR A 149 1.83 1.71 -9.82
CA TYR A 149 2.59 1.77 -11.07
C TYR A 149 3.39 3.05 -11.32
N HIS A 150 3.74 3.79 -10.26
CA HIS A 150 4.48 5.07 -10.33
C HIS A 150 5.79 5.00 -11.14
N GLU A 151 6.46 3.86 -11.17
CA GLU A 151 7.69 3.66 -11.95
C GLU A 151 7.47 3.77 -13.46
N GLU A 152 6.27 3.45 -13.95
CA GLU A 152 5.92 3.56 -15.36
C GLU A 152 5.60 4.99 -15.76
N VAL A 153 4.97 5.76 -14.87
CA VAL A 153 4.69 7.19 -15.06
C VAL A 153 6.01 7.96 -15.19
N ARG A 154 6.98 7.72 -14.32
CA ARG A 154 8.30 8.36 -14.40
C ARG A 154 9.10 7.95 -15.65
N GLY A 155 8.92 6.73 -16.15
CA GLY A 155 9.54 6.26 -17.40
C GLY A 155 9.04 7.01 -18.63
N SER A 156 7.78 7.42 -18.69
CA SER A 156 7.18 8.16 -19.80
C SER A 156 7.62 9.63 -19.85
N GLU A 157 7.87 10.27 -18.71
CA GLU A 157 8.38 11.65 -18.63
C GLU A 157 9.86 11.75 -19.10
N ASN A 158 10.67 10.72 -18.84
CA ASN A 158 12.08 10.71 -19.22
C ASN A 158 12.31 10.45 -20.73
N THR A 159 11.38 9.84 -21.43
CA THR A 159 11.47 9.64 -22.89
C THR A 159 11.16 10.92 -23.67
N GLY A 160 10.47 11.89 -23.10
CA GLY A 160 10.19 13.22 -23.69
C GLY A 160 11.38 14.19 -23.67
N ARG A 161 12.41 13.98 -22.85
CA ARG A 161 13.56 14.89 -22.68
C ARG A 161 14.81 14.54 -23.52
N ARG A 162 14.79 13.50 -24.34
CA ARG A 162 15.93 13.09 -25.18
C ARG A 162 15.78 13.44 -26.67
N LYS A 163 14.99 14.46 -27.01
CA LYS A 163 14.98 15.03 -28.36
C LYS A 163 15.05 16.56 -28.27
N LYS A 164 16.26 17.05 -28.06
CA LYS A 164 16.76 18.34 -28.57
C LYS A 164 18.27 18.30 -28.64
#